data_536ed64a0759ddb9fb23d0e90c504a8e
#
_entry.id   536ed64a0759ddb9fb23d0e90c504a8e
#
_cell.length_a   1.000
_cell.length_b   1.000
_cell.length_c   1.000
_cell.angle_alpha   90.00
_cell.angle_beta   90.00
_cell.angle_gamma   90.00
#
_symmetry.space_group_name_H-M   'P 1'
#
loop_
_entity.id
_entity.type
_entity.pdbx_description
1 polymer ?
#
loop_
_entity_poly.entity_id
_entity_poly.type
_entity_poly.pdbx_seq_one_letter_code
_entity_poly.pdbx_strand_id
1 'polypeptide(L)'
;MKNWKEKHCRLVMVGGVLLLATVICQAQSGWTTGRVSSGGKDLNAIYFVDAKRGWVAGDGGFFGSTEDGGKSWAERPLGIDHAINDIYFVGKDTGFVVAGGSIFETSNGGHSWREAHKFLPAQFDGATPELYSLRFNGKKRGWVVGSASRGDVITNSILAITRDGGATWQVLQAPTRQELIHIDVVDEKRAWIVGAGGAILRTEDSGESWVKQVSNTTVTLFHVDFRNEKKGCAVGERGTILVTEDGGRTWTKVASPARSTLLSMQFVSDDEGWIVGRGGAILRSSNGGRTWIEQESGTKQNLFALFMTKKNGWAVGSNGLILRYER
;
A
#
# COMPACT_ATOMS: atom_id res chain seq x y z
N MET A 1 36.03 17.20 25.00
CA MET A 1 36.55 15.82 25.13
C MET A 1 35.44 14.86 24.65
N LYS A 2 35.63 14.29 23.50
CA LYS A 2 34.65 13.40 22.81
C LYS A 2 34.94 11.97 23.21
N ASN A 3 34.01 11.31 23.89
CA ASN A 3 34.09 9.86 24.16
C ASN A 3 33.68 9.06 22.94
N TRP A 4 34.65 8.46 22.30
CA TRP A 4 34.47 7.45 21.28
C TRP A 4 34.44 6.08 21.97
N LYS A 5 33.31 5.38 21.92
CA LYS A 5 33.21 3.99 22.37
C LYS A 5 33.71 3.07 21.26
N GLU A 6 34.93 2.60 21.39
CA GLU A 6 35.49 1.52 20.59
C GLU A 6 34.79 0.20 20.92
N LYS A 7 34.26 -0.46 19.93
CA LYS A 7 33.80 -1.85 20.03
C LYS A 7 35.01 -2.78 19.87
N HIS A 8 35.39 -3.43 20.94
CA HIS A 8 36.51 -4.38 20.96
C HIS A 8 36.15 -5.66 20.23
N CYS A 9 36.90 -5.96 19.18
CA CYS A 9 36.99 -7.26 18.56
C CYS A 9 38.05 -8.08 19.32
N ARG A 10 37.66 -9.11 20.09
CA ARG A 10 38.61 -10.02 20.72
C ARG A 10 39.11 -11.06 19.71
N LEU A 11 40.37 -10.99 19.40
CA LEU A 11 41.11 -12.00 18.64
C LEU A 11 41.56 -13.09 19.63
N VAL A 12 41.11 -14.34 19.44
CA VAL A 12 41.64 -15.51 20.15
C VAL A 12 42.58 -16.22 19.20
N MET A 13 43.89 -16.18 19.49
CA MET A 13 44.89 -16.97 18.77
C MET A 13 45.07 -18.30 19.47
N VAL A 14 44.82 -19.41 18.80
CA VAL A 14 45.29 -20.75 19.16
C VAL A 14 45.87 -21.37 17.91
N GLY A 15 47.16 -21.68 18.04
CA GLY A 15 48.00 -22.63 17.25
C GLY A 15 47.70 -22.87 15.77
N GLY A 16 48.46 -22.19 14.87
CA GLY A 16 49.06 -22.84 13.72
C GLY A 16 48.20 -23.23 12.51
N VAL A 17 47.02 -22.67 12.29
CA VAL A 17 46.31 -22.73 10.98
C VAL A 17 45.59 -21.39 10.76
N LEU A 18 46.01 -20.66 9.72
CA LEU A 18 45.32 -19.43 9.32
C LEU A 18 43.96 -19.80 8.69
N LEU A 19 42.94 -19.98 9.52
CA LEU A 19 41.53 -19.96 9.07
C LEU A 19 41.14 -18.49 8.87
N LEU A 20 41.06 -18.05 7.62
CA LEU A 20 40.41 -16.83 7.23
C LEU A 20 38.90 -16.98 7.60
N ALA A 21 38.54 -16.64 8.83
CA ALA A 21 37.16 -16.44 9.21
C ALA A 21 36.66 -15.18 8.50
N THR A 22 35.99 -15.36 7.37
CA THR A 22 35.13 -14.31 6.80
C THR A 22 34.04 -14.02 7.85
N VAL A 23 34.24 -12.96 8.62
CA VAL A 23 33.17 -12.40 9.44
C VAL A 23 32.14 -11.85 8.43
N ILE A 24 31.12 -12.65 8.14
CA ILE A 24 29.90 -12.16 7.47
C ILE A 24 29.27 -11.23 8.52
N CYS A 25 29.56 -9.94 8.40
CA CYS A 25 28.80 -8.91 9.08
C CYS A 25 27.40 -8.96 8.45
N GLN A 26 26.48 -9.74 9.04
CA GLN A 26 25.06 -9.61 8.71
C GLN A 26 24.70 -8.18 9.10
N ALA A 27 24.51 -7.34 8.11
CA ALA A 27 23.88 -6.05 8.31
C ALA A 27 22.49 -6.36 8.91
N GLN A 28 22.33 -6.02 10.18
CA GLN A 28 21.03 -6.11 10.83
C GLN A 28 20.05 -5.30 9.97
N SER A 29 18.99 -5.94 9.47
CA SER A 29 17.93 -5.23 8.73
C SER A 29 17.46 -4.07 9.60
N GLY A 30 17.24 -2.90 9.02
CA GLY A 30 16.70 -1.76 9.75
C GLY A 30 15.24 -1.97 10.18
N TRP A 31 14.66 -3.17 9.92
CA TRP A 31 13.30 -3.54 10.30
C TRP A 31 13.25 -4.19 11.66
N THR A 32 12.38 -3.69 12.53
CA THR A 32 12.06 -4.27 13.84
C THR A 32 10.63 -4.75 13.86
N THR A 33 10.41 -5.92 14.45
CA THR A 33 9.09 -6.56 14.51
C THR A 33 8.35 -6.17 15.78
N GLY A 34 7.08 -5.78 15.65
CA GLY A 34 6.14 -5.54 16.74
C GLY A 34 4.76 -6.14 16.42
N ARG A 35 3.82 -5.94 17.33
CA ARG A 35 2.41 -6.32 17.13
C ARG A 35 1.48 -5.24 17.66
N VAL A 36 0.40 -5.05 16.91
CA VAL A 36 -0.77 -4.32 17.39
C VAL A 36 -1.72 -5.32 18.02
N SER A 37 -2.35 -4.96 19.14
CA SER A 37 -3.33 -5.81 19.82
C SER A 37 -4.64 -5.82 19.02
N SER A 38 -4.66 -6.57 17.92
CA SER A 38 -5.80 -6.63 16.98
C SER A 38 -6.75 -7.83 17.24
N GLY A 39 -6.52 -8.60 18.32
CA GLY A 39 -7.26 -9.83 18.55
C GLY A 39 -6.97 -10.92 17.51
N GLY A 40 -5.80 -10.90 16.87
CA GLY A 40 -5.40 -11.83 15.82
C GLY A 40 -5.91 -11.47 14.41
N LYS A 41 -6.55 -10.32 14.25
CA LYS A 41 -7.01 -9.82 12.95
C LYS A 41 -5.85 -9.38 12.08
N ASP A 42 -5.97 -9.54 10.77
CA ASP A 42 -5.02 -9.04 9.78
C ASP A 42 -5.14 -7.52 9.65
N LEU A 43 -4.01 -6.85 9.38
CA LEU A 43 -3.95 -5.41 9.15
C LEU A 43 -3.74 -5.15 7.66
N ASN A 44 -4.73 -4.54 7.00
CA ASN A 44 -4.77 -4.35 5.55
C ASN A 44 -4.29 -2.97 5.11
N ALA A 45 -4.32 -1.98 6.00
CA ALA A 45 -3.98 -0.60 5.70
C ALA A 45 -3.16 0.06 6.81
N ILE A 46 -2.28 0.98 6.42
CA ILE A 46 -1.50 1.84 7.30
C ILE A 46 -1.32 3.21 6.66
N TYR A 47 -1.45 4.28 7.45
CA TYR A 47 -1.26 5.65 6.99
C TYR A 47 -0.70 6.52 8.09
N PHE A 48 0.22 7.44 7.76
CA PHE A 48 0.74 8.45 8.66
C PHE A 48 0.58 9.85 8.04
N VAL A 49 0.09 10.79 8.82
CA VAL A 49 -0.01 12.21 8.42
C VAL A 49 1.24 13.01 8.80
N ASP A 50 2.01 12.52 9.75
CA ASP A 50 3.30 13.07 10.17
C ASP A 50 4.15 11.97 10.86
N ALA A 51 5.31 12.33 11.40
CA ALA A 51 6.21 11.37 12.04
C ALA A 51 5.66 10.72 13.33
N LYS A 52 4.56 11.23 13.89
CA LYS A 52 3.99 10.77 15.17
C LYS A 52 2.63 10.14 15.00
N ARG A 53 1.74 10.78 14.22
CA ARG A 53 0.33 10.38 14.09
C ARG A 53 0.11 9.47 12.89
N GLY A 54 -0.46 8.32 13.17
CA GLY A 54 -0.78 7.34 12.15
C GLY A 54 -1.91 6.40 12.56
N TRP A 55 -2.40 5.64 11.61
CA TRP A 55 -3.49 4.70 11.77
C TRP A 55 -3.18 3.40 11.07
N VAL A 56 -3.71 2.32 11.64
CA VAL A 56 -3.75 0.99 11.06
C VAL A 56 -5.17 0.48 11.04
N ALA A 57 -5.54 -0.27 10.03
CA ALA A 57 -6.87 -0.86 9.92
C ALA A 57 -6.81 -2.24 9.27
N GLY A 58 -7.87 -3.01 9.45
CA GLY A 58 -7.90 -4.37 8.92
C GLY A 58 -9.22 -5.08 9.10
N ASP A 59 -9.13 -6.40 9.21
CA ASP A 59 -10.26 -7.31 9.22
C ASP A 59 -11.23 -7.06 10.37
N GLY A 60 -12.53 -7.30 10.10
CA GLY A 60 -13.61 -7.15 11.08
C GLY A 60 -13.67 -5.74 11.67
N GLY A 61 -13.40 -4.72 10.85
CA GLY A 61 -13.48 -3.31 11.22
C GLY A 61 -12.42 -2.87 12.21
N PHE A 62 -11.33 -3.63 12.38
CA PHE A 62 -10.26 -3.21 13.28
C PHE A 62 -9.69 -1.86 12.84
N PHE A 63 -9.59 -0.93 13.78
CA PHE A 63 -8.99 0.39 13.56
C PHE A 63 -8.19 0.80 14.80
N GLY A 64 -6.95 1.20 14.62
CA GLY A 64 -6.05 1.63 15.65
C GLY A 64 -5.31 2.90 15.29
N SER A 65 -4.93 3.70 16.28
CA SER A 65 -4.17 4.94 16.09
C SER A 65 -2.89 4.96 16.94
N THR A 66 -1.91 5.71 16.49
CA THR A 66 -0.68 6.03 17.22
C THR A 66 -0.45 7.54 17.26
N GLU A 67 0.15 8.03 18.36
CA GLU A 67 0.59 9.42 18.55
C GLU A 67 2.11 9.52 18.79
N ASP A 68 2.82 8.39 18.74
CA ASP A 68 4.25 8.28 19.07
C ASP A 68 5.10 7.66 17.94
N GLY A 69 4.56 7.65 16.69
CA GLY A 69 5.23 7.13 15.53
C GLY A 69 5.24 5.61 15.47
N GLY A 70 4.18 4.98 15.98
CA GLY A 70 3.98 3.54 15.94
C GLY A 70 4.76 2.77 17.00
N LYS A 71 5.22 3.43 18.08
CA LYS A 71 5.79 2.75 19.24
C LYS A 71 4.71 2.09 20.08
N SER A 72 3.55 2.76 20.19
CA SER A 72 2.34 2.21 20.80
C SER A 72 1.12 2.49 19.92
N TRP A 73 0.09 1.63 20.05
CA TRP A 73 -1.14 1.70 19.29
C TRP A 73 -2.33 1.58 20.22
N ALA A 74 -3.32 2.44 20.05
CA ALA A 74 -4.59 2.41 20.76
C ALA A 74 -5.71 2.02 19.79
N GLU A 75 -6.52 1.03 20.15
CA GLU A 75 -7.72 0.66 19.39
C GLU A 75 -8.74 1.79 19.42
N ARG A 76 -9.36 2.07 18.26
CA ARG A 76 -10.37 3.12 18.06
C ARG A 76 -11.54 2.53 17.26
N PRO A 77 -12.48 1.81 17.89
CA PRO A 77 -13.58 1.16 17.17
C PRO A 77 -14.38 2.18 16.37
N LEU A 78 -14.61 1.88 15.07
CA LEU A 78 -15.43 2.70 14.18
C LEU A 78 -16.87 2.19 14.08
N GLY A 79 -17.21 1.08 14.73
CA GLY A 79 -18.53 0.44 14.61
C GLY A 79 -18.75 -0.23 13.25
N ILE A 80 -17.66 -0.58 12.58
CA ILE A 80 -17.64 -1.28 11.28
C ILE A 80 -17.34 -2.75 11.54
N ASP A 81 -18.03 -3.65 10.89
CA ASP A 81 -17.83 -5.11 10.98
C ASP A 81 -17.18 -5.70 9.72
N HIS A 82 -17.08 -4.94 8.65
CA HIS A 82 -16.37 -5.29 7.42
C HIS A 82 -14.87 -5.01 7.53
N ALA A 83 -14.06 -5.69 6.73
CA ALA A 83 -12.65 -5.35 6.58
C ALA A 83 -12.48 -3.90 6.08
N ILE A 84 -11.59 -3.16 6.73
CA ILE A 84 -11.18 -1.84 6.26
C ILE A 84 -9.97 -2.07 5.34
N ASN A 85 -10.13 -1.69 4.06
CA ASN A 85 -9.18 -1.99 3.01
C ASN A 85 -8.19 -0.85 2.73
N ASP A 86 -8.57 0.41 2.99
CA ASP A 86 -7.68 1.55 2.75
C ASP A 86 -7.95 2.69 3.72
N ILE A 87 -6.89 3.47 4.01
CA ILE A 87 -6.90 4.69 4.79
C ILE A 87 -6.20 5.76 3.99
N TYR A 88 -6.82 6.93 3.81
CA TYR A 88 -6.21 8.04 3.12
C TYR A 88 -6.57 9.37 3.77
N PHE A 89 -5.58 10.26 3.95
CA PHE A 89 -5.80 11.62 4.45
C PHE A 89 -5.44 12.66 3.39
N VAL A 90 -6.35 13.58 3.16
CA VAL A 90 -6.15 14.74 2.26
C VAL A 90 -5.31 15.83 2.94
N GLY A 91 -5.21 15.75 4.25
CA GLY A 91 -4.45 16.67 5.09
C GLY A 91 -4.37 16.13 6.51
N LYS A 92 -4.16 16.98 7.50
CA LYS A 92 -4.02 16.53 8.89
C LYS A 92 -5.35 16.17 9.56
N ASP A 93 -6.44 16.78 9.10
CA ASP A 93 -7.75 16.70 9.77
C ASP A 93 -8.79 15.94 8.96
N THR A 94 -8.74 16.00 7.61
CA THR A 94 -9.69 15.32 6.73
C THR A 94 -9.10 14.02 6.22
N GLY A 95 -9.76 12.92 6.52
CA GLY A 95 -9.36 11.58 6.10
C GLY A 95 -10.55 10.71 5.74
N PHE A 96 -10.26 9.61 5.05
CA PHE A 96 -11.24 8.65 4.56
C PHE A 96 -10.77 7.23 4.83
N VAL A 97 -11.72 6.33 5.10
CA VAL A 97 -11.52 4.88 5.08
C VAL A 97 -12.58 4.24 4.20
N VAL A 98 -12.23 3.14 3.56
CA VAL A 98 -13.15 2.31 2.79
C VAL A 98 -13.30 0.94 3.41
N ALA A 99 -14.57 0.49 3.56
CA ALA A 99 -14.90 -0.80 4.14
C ALA A 99 -16.20 -1.33 3.53
N GLY A 100 -16.18 -2.56 2.99
CA GLY A 100 -17.32 -3.05 2.21
C GLY A 100 -17.67 -2.09 1.09
N GLY A 101 -18.94 -1.79 0.92
CA GLY A 101 -19.42 -0.77 -0.04
C GLY A 101 -19.45 0.66 0.50
N SER A 102 -18.85 0.94 1.66
CA SER A 102 -19.00 2.24 2.35
C SER A 102 -17.71 3.04 2.39
N ILE A 103 -17.86 4.36 2.32
CA ILE A 103 -16.80 5.35 2.55
C ILE A 103 -17.11 6.07 3.86
N PHE A 104 -16.17 6.07 4.79
CA PHE A 104 -16.23 6.83 6.04
C PHE A 104 -15.29 8.01 5.98
N GLU A 105 -15.68 9.11 6.60
CA GLU A 105 -14.93 10.37 6.62
C GLU A 105 -14.68 10.83 8.06
N THR A 106 -13.52 11.41 8.27
CA THR A 106 -13.20 12.25 9.44
C THR A 106 -12.88 13.66 9.00
N SER A 107 -13.26 14.65 9.84
CA SER A 107 -12.89 16.06 9.69
C SER A 107 -12.10 16.60 10.88
N ASN A 108 -11.72 15.72 11.81
CA ASN A 108 -11.03 16.08 13.06
C ASN A 108 -9.80 15.18 13.31
N GLY A 109 -9.10 14.79 12.26
CA GLY A 109 -7.86 14.03 12.36
C GLY A 109 -8.05 12.62 12.91
N GLY A 110 -9.16 11.96 12.58
CA GLY A 110 -9.43 10.58 12.95
C GLY A 110 -9.95 10.36 14.38
N HIS A 111 -10.33 11.45 15.10
CA HIS A 111 -10.91 11.32 16.43
C HIS A 111 -12.35 10.81 16.39
N SER A 112 -13.09 11.13 15.34
CA SER A 112 -14.39 10.56 15.05
C SER A 112 -14.59 10.38 13.55
N TRP A 113 -15.44 9.43 13.19
CA TRP A 113 -15.73 9.04 11.81
C TRP A 113 -17.24 8.96 11.61
N ARG A 114 -17.70 9.29 10.40
CA ARG A 114 -19.08 9.11 9.96
C ARG A 114 -19.12 8.41 8.62
N GLU A 115 -20.15 7.63 8.35
CA GLU A 115 -20.40 7.13 6.99
C GLU A 115 -20.76 8.33 6.11
N ALA A 116 -19.91 8.60 5.12
CA ALA A 116 -20.09 9.71 4.19
C ALA A 116 -20.85 9.27 2.93
N HIS A 117 -20.63 8.04 2.48
CA HIS A 117 -21.30 7.48 1.32
C HIS A 117 -21.36 5.95 1.40
N LYS A 118 -22.43 5.38 0.81
CA LYS A 118 -22.61 3.93 0.69
C LYS A 118 -23.06 3.58 -0.71
N PHE A 119 -22.32 2.73 -1.38
CA PHE A 119 -22.73 2.11 -2.63
C PHE A 119 -23.67 0.94 -2.31
N LEU A 120 -24.78 0.87 -3.02
CA LEU A 120 -25.81 -0.14 -2.79
C LEU A 120 -25.79 -1.19 -3.89
N PRO A 121 -26.14 -2.46 -3.59
CA PRO A 121 -26.25 -3.52 -4.59
C PRO A 121 -27.13 -3.16 -5.80
N ALA A 122 -28.18 -2.36 -5.59
CA ALA A 122 -29.08 -1.90 -6.66
C ALA A 122 -28.35 -1.09 -7.76
N GLN A 123 -27.23 -0.47 -7.45
CA GLN A 123 -26.39 0.26 -8.44
C GLN A 123 -25.57 -0.68 -9.33
N PHE A 124 -25.47 -1.97 -8.95
CA PHE A 124 -24.63 -2.98 -9.59
C PHE A 124 -25.45 -4.26 -9.90
N ASP A 125 -26.67 -4.09 -10.38
CA ASP A 125 -27.57 -5.20 -10.75
C ASP A 125 -27.78 -6.23 -9.62
N GLY A 126 -27.76 -5.79 -8.36
CA GLY A 126 -27.91 -6.64 -7.17
C GLY A 126 -26.61 -7.31 -6.70
N ALA A 127 -25.46 -7.01 -7.30
CA ALA A 127 -24.16 -7.48 -6.84
C ALA A 127 -23.67 -6.68 -5.63
N THR A 128 -23.01 -7.35 -4.68
CA THR A 128 -22.49 -6.73 -3.45
C THR A 128 -21.23 -5.93 -3.75
N PRO A 129 -21.20 -4.62 -3.45
CA PRO A 129 -20.03 -3.77 -3.66
C PRO A 129 -18.98 -3.98 -2.57
N GLU A 130 -17.71 -3.96 -2.99
CA GLU A 130 -16.52 -3.95 -2.15
C GLU A 130 -15.54 -2.90 -2.67
N LEU A 131 -15.08 -2.00 -1.80
CA LEU A 131 -14.15 -0.93 -2.13
C LEU A 131 -12.76 -1.28 -1.63
N TYR A 132 -11.73 -1.01 -2.45
CA TYR A 132 -10.35 -1.41 -2.13
C TYR A 132 -9.39 -0.23 -1.96
N SER A 133 -9.54 0.84 -2.74
CA SER A 133 -8.60 1.96 -2.68
C SER A 133 -9.28 3.28 -3.00
N LEU A 134 -8.85 4.35 -2.30
CA LEU A 134 -9.38 5.70 -2.44
C LEU A 134 -8.24 6.71 -2.46
N ARG A 135 -8.22 7.62 -3.44
CA ARG A 135 -7.23 8.71 -3.52
C ARG A 135 -7.90 10.01 -3.93
N PHE A 136 -7.33 11.11 -3.43
CA PHE A 136 -7.73 12.47 -3.78
C PHE A 136 -6.60 13.25 -4.46
N ASN A 137 -6.98 14.13 -5.38
CA ASN A 137 -6.15 15.25 -5.82
C ASN A 137 -6.72 16.54 -5.22
N GLY A 138 -5.96 17.12 -4.31
CA GLY A 138 -6.44 18.27 -3.53
C GLY A 138 -7.64 17.90 -2.65
N LYS A 139 -8.46 18.90 -2.29
CA LYS A 139 -9.55 18.72 -1.32
C LYS A 139 -10.90 18.34 -1.94
N LYS A 140 -11.07 18.50 -3.25
CA LYS A 140 -12.39 18.37 -3.89
C LYS A 140 -12.54 17.14 -4.75
N ARG A 141 -11.49 16.78 -5.52
CA ARG A 141 -11.58 15.69 -6.48
C ARG A 141 -10.96 14.41 -5.92
N GLY A 142 -11.71 13.34 -5.94
CA GLY A 142 -11.26 12.04 -5.48
C GLY A 142 -11.85 10.91 -6.28
N TRP A 143 -11.23 9.75 -6.21
CA TRP A 143 -11.67 8.53 -6.86
C TRP A 143 -11.65 7.39 -5.86
N VAL A 144 -12.58 6.47 -6.03
CA VAL A 144 -12.63 5.20 -5.33
C VAL A 144 -12.76 4.07 -6.33
N VAL A 145 -12.05 2.98 -6.08
CA VAL A 145 -12.07 1.78 -6.92
C VAL A 145 -12.40 0.54 -6.10
N GLY A 146 -12.95 -0.45 -6.78
CA GLY A 146 -13.37 -1.69 -6.17
C GLY A 146 -13.99 -2.64 -7.20
N SER A 147 -14.80 -3.56 -6.69
CA SER A 147 -15.60 -4.47 -7.50
C SER A 147 -16.97 -4.72 -6.87
N ALA A 148 -17.90 -5.24 -7.66
CA ALA A 148 -19.14 -5.79 -7.14
C ALA A 148 -19.27 -7.26 -7.57
N SER A 149 -19.67 -8.13 -6.64
CA SER A 149 -19.71 -9.58 -6.83
C SER A 149 -21.05 -10.20 -6.46
N ARG A 150 -21.35 -11.35 -7.07
CA ARG A 150 -22.43 -12.27 -6.66
C ARG A 150 -21.78 -13.57 -6.19
N GLY A 151 -21.74 -13.78 -4.88
CA GLY A 151 -20.86 -14.80 -4.31
C GLY A 151 -19.42 -14.52 -4.68
N ASP A 152 -18.70 -15.55 -5.17
CA ASP A 152 -17.28 -15.43 -5.54
C ASP A 152 -17.04 -14.89 -6.95
N VAL A 153 -18.10 -14.51 -7.69
CA VAL A 153 -17.98 -14.05 -9.06
C VAL A 153 -18.04 -12.53 -9.15
N ILE A 154 -16.95 -11.91 -9.57
CA ILE A 154 -16.90 -10.48 -9.89
C ILE A 154 -17.77 -10.23 -11.15
N THR A 155 -18.75 -9.36 -11.02
CA THR A 155 -19.67 -9.00 -12.11
C THR A 155 -19.40 -7.61 -12.67
N ASN A 156 -18.95 -6.69 -11.82
CA ASN A 156 -18.75 -5.28 -12.16
C ASN A 156 -17.46 -4.74 -11.56
N SER A 157 -16.73 -3.93 -12.31
CA SER A 157 -15.74 -3.02 -11.73
C SER A 157 -16.46 -1.86 -11.05
N ILE A 158 -15.94 -1.39 -9.92
CA ILE A 158 -16.37 -0.13 -9.30
C ILE A 158 -15.28 0.90 -9.58
N LEU A 159 -15.69 1.99 -10.22
CA LEU A 159 -14.90 3.19 -10.42
C LEU A 159 -15.85 4.37 -10.19
N ALA A 160 -15.62 5.16 -9.16
CA ALA A 160 -16.43 6.32 -8.88
C ALA A 160 -15.58 7.55 -8.59
N ILE A 161 -16.15 8.74 -8.86
CA ILE A 161 -15.51 10.03 -8.70
C ILE A 161 -16.33 10.93 -7.80
N THR A 162 -15.65 11.71 -6.96
CA THR A 162 -16.21 12.89 -6.30
C THR A 162 -15.56 14.15 -6.86
N ARG A 163 -16.32 15.26 -6.89
CA ARG A 163 -15.86 16.60 -7.28
C ARG A 163 -16.10 17.65 -6.19
N ASP A 164 -16.65 17.21 -5.07
CA ASP A 164 -17.10 18.06 -3.94
C ASP A 164 -16.48 17.62 -2.59
N GLY A 165 -15.37 16.89 -2.64
CA GLY A 165 -14.65 16.50 -1.42
C GLY A 165 -15.23 15.27 -0.72
N GLY A 166 -15.95 14.42 -1.44
CA GLY A 166 -16.56 13.21 -0.90
C GLY A 166 -18.03 13.35 -0.47
N ALA A 167 -18.61 14.54 -0.62
CA ALA A 167 -20.03 14.76 -0.28
C ALA A 167 -20.97 13.99 -1.21
N THR A 168 -20.62 13.89 -2.50
CA THR A 168 -21.32 13.05 -3.48
C THR A 168 -20.33 12.22 -4.30
N TRP A 169 -20.79 11.05 -4.77
CA TRP A 169 -20.01 10.14 -5.60
C TRP A 169 -20.81 9.71 -6.82
N GLN A 170 -20.18 9.80 -7.97
CA GLN A 170 -20.72 9.38 -9.26
C GLN A 170 -20.01 8.13 -9.74
N VAL A 171 -20.75 7.04 -9.96
CA VAL A 171 -20.21 5.84 -10.60
C VAL A 171 -19.93 6.12 -12.07
N LEU A 172 -18.74 5.77 -12.53
CA LEU A 172 -18.29 5.87 -13.91
C LEU A 172 -18.26 4.50 -14.57
N GLN A 173 -18.39 4.48 -15.89
CA GLN A 173 -18.22 3.26 -16.64
C GLN A 173 -16.73 2.97 -16.81
N ALA A 174 -16.23 1.91 -16.17
CA ALA A 174 -14.86 1.45 -16.38
C ALA A 174 -14.72 0.71 -17.73
N PRO A 175 -13.59 0.85 -18.45
CA PRO A 175 -13.35 0.13 -19.72
C PRO A 175 -12.92 -1.34 -19.48
N THR A 176 -13.39 -1.93 -18.41
CA THR A 176 -13.17 -3.33 -18.01
C THR A 176 -14.27 -3.80 -17.08
N ARG A 177 -14.38 -5.12 -16.87
CA ARG A 177 -15.21 -5.74 -15.82
C ARG A 177 -14.34 -6.45 -14.77
N GLN A 178 -13.03 -6.29 -14.84
CA GLN A 178 -12.12 -6.87 -13.86
C GLN A 178 -12.20 -6.14 -12.52
N GLU A 179 -11.85 -6.81 -11.46
CA GLU A 179 -11.64 -6.19 -10.15
C GLU A 179 -10.59 -5.08 -10.23
N LEU A 180 -10.90 -3.89 -9.76
CA LEU A 180 -9.99 -2.75 -9.66
C LEU A 180 -9.52 -2.64 -8.22
N ILE A 181 -8.19 -2.76 -7.99
CA ILE A 181 -7.65 -2.99 -6.65
C ILE A 181 -6.98 -1.75 -6.07
N HIS A 182 -6.18 -1.03 -6.86
CA HIS A 182 -5.47 0.13 -6.37
C HIS A 182 -5.48 1.27 -7.38
N ILE A 183 -5.59 2.49 -6.88
CA ILE A 183 -5.47 3.72 -7.67
C ILE A 183 -4.34 4.58 -7.15
N ASP A 184 -3.54 5.16 -8.05
CA ASP A 184 -2.57 6.19 -7.75
C ASP A 184 -2.83 7.45 -8.56
N VAL A 185 -2.67 8.63 -7.92
CA VAL A 185 -3.00 9.94 -8.48
C VAL A 185 -1.77 10.84 -8.38
N VAL A 186 -1.22 11.21 -9.53
CA VAL A 186 0.00 12.02 -9.59
C VAL A 186 -0.28 13.52 -9.59
N ASP A 187 -1.30 13.94 -10.32
CA ASP A 187 -1.66 15.35 -10.44
C ASP A 187 -3.16 15.52 -10.78
N GLU A 188 -3.57 16.76 -11.08
CA GLU A 188 -4.97 17.08 -11.37
C GLU A 188 -5.55 16.32 -12.56
N LYS A 189 -4.72 15.86 -13.50
CA LYS A 189 -5.16 15.25 -14.76
C LYS A 189 -4.93 13.75 -14.81
N ARG A 190 -3.90 13.25 -14.11
CA ARG A 190 -3.37 11.91 -14.35
C ARG A 190 -3.47 11.00 -13.15
N ALA A 191 -4.04 9.84 -13.39
CA ALA A 191 -4.12 8.75 -12.43
C ALA A 191 -4.04 7.39 -13.14
N TRP A 192 -3.65 6.36 -12.40
CA TRP A 192 -3.57 4.98 -12.86
C TRP A 192 -4.27 4.06 -11.88
N ILE A 193 -4.92 3.04 -12.42
CA ILE A 193 -5.59 2.00 -11.65
C ILE A 193 -5.04 0.65 -12.10
N VAL A 194 -4.81 -0.24 -11.14
CA VAL A 194 -4.43 -1.64 -11.43
C VAL A 194 -5.43 -2.60 -10.82
N GLY A 195 -5.45 -3.84 -11.34
CA GLY A 195 -6.38 -4.85 -10.86
C GLY A 195 -6.15 -6.25 -11.42
N ALA A 196 -7.17 -7.08 -11.31
CA ALA A 196 -7.16 -8.47 -11.73
C ALA A 196 -6.93 -8.61 -13.25
N GLY A 197 -6.39 -9.77 -13.66
CA GLY A 197 -6.15 -10.09 -15.05
C GLY A 197 -5.15 -9.17 -15.75
N GLY A 198 -4.25 -8.54 -15.00
CA GLY A 198 -3.26 -7.60 -15.51
C GLY A 198 -3.87 -6.26 -15.93
N ALA A 199 -5.04 -5.92 -15.44
CA ALA A 199 -5.69 -4.65 -15.77
C ALA A 199 -4.83 -3.47 -15.33
N ILE A 200 -4.59 -2.54 -16.26
CA ILE A 200 -4.05 -1.20 -16.00
C ILE A 200 -4.93 -0.20 -16.74
N LEU A 201 -5.50 0.74 -16.03
CA LEU A 201 -6.26 1.86 -16.59
C LEU A 201 -5.51 3.15 -16.34
N ARG A 202 -5.64 4.11 -17.24
CA ARG A 202 -5.02 5.45 -17.15
C ARG A 202 -6.04 6.51 -17.55
N THR A 203 -5.99 7.64 -16.83
CA THR A 203 -6.63 8.89 -17.24
C THR A 203 -5.60 9.98 -17.47
N GLU A 204 -5.89 10.92 -18.38
CA GLU A 204 -5.13 12.15 -18.62
C GLU A 204 -6.04 13.39 -18.60
N ASP A 205 -7.30 13.23 -18.27
CA ASP A 205 -8.35 14.26 -18.30
C ASP A 205 -9.10 14.38 -16.97
N SER A 206 -8.40 14.12 -15.86
CA SER A 206 -8.97 14.25 -14.51
C SER A 206 -10.04 13.20 -14.20
N GLY A 207 -9.97 12.03 -14.87
CA GLY A 207 -10.88 10.91 -14.65
C GLY A 207 -12.21 11.01 -15.41
N GLU A 208 -12.34 11.95 -16.35
CA GLU A 208 -13.52 12.02 -17.22
C GLU A 208 -13.53 10.84 -18.20
N SER A 209 -12.37 10.39 -18.66
CA SER A 209 -12.22 9.16 -19.41
C SER A 209 -11.06 8.30 -18.90
N TRP A 210 -11.16 6.99 -19.11
CA TRP A 210 -10.16 6.00 -18.72
C TRP A 210 -9.85 5.08 -19.89
N VAL A 211 -8.56 4.86 -20.14
CA VAL A 211 -8.07 4.02 -21.23
C VAL A 211 -7.31 2.83 -20.66
N LYS A 212 -7.66 1.63 -21.14
CA LYS A 212 -6.94 0.41 -20.79
C LYS A 212 -5.56 0.41 -21.44
N GLN A 213 -4.53 0.12 -20.64
CA GLN A 213 -3.15 -0.03 -21.07
C GLN A 213 -2.79 -1.50 -21.30
N VAL A 214 -1.76 -1.75 -22.10
CA VAL A 214 -1.24 -3.10 -22.35
C VAL A 214 -0.17 -3.42 -21.31
N SER A 215 -0.49 -4.26 -20.33
CA SER A 215 0.43 -4.65 -19.27
C SER A 215 1.37 -5.82 -19.64
N ASN A 216 1.07 -6.52 -20.73
CA ASN A 216 1.75 -7.76 -21.15
C ASN A 216 1.75 -8.89 -20.09
N THR A 217 0.76 -8.87 -19.18
CA THR A 217 0.56 -9.90 -18.15
C THR A 217 -0.92 -10.18 -17.94
N THR A 218 -1.23 -11.36 -17.41
CA THR A 218 -2.59 -11.75 -17.01
C THR A 218 -2.70 -11.99 -15.51
N VAL A 219 -1.61 -11.78 -14.75
CA VAL A 219 -1.65 -11.94 -13.30
C VAL A 219 -2.29 -10.70 -12.65
N THR A 220 -2.84 -10.87 -11.46
CA THR A 220 -3.39 -9.77 -10.69
C THR A 220 -2.28 -8.80 -10.28
N LEU A 221 -2.51 -7.50 -10.53
CA LEU A 221 -1.68 -6.41 -10.05
C LEU A 221 -2.34 -5.78 -8.83
N PHE A 222 -1.63 -5.71 -7.71
CA PHE A 222 -2.19 -5.27 -6.42
C PHE A 222 -1.91 -3.81 -6.11
N HIS A 223 -0.80 -3.27 -6.61
CA HIS A 223 -0.43 -1.89 -6.29
C HIS A 223 0.27 -1.22 -7.46
N VAL A 224 0.04 0.07 -7.61
CA VAL A 224 0.72 0.94 -8.58
C VAL A 224 1.16 2.22 -7.88
N ASP A 225 2.36 2.70 -8.19
CA ASP A 225 2.91 3.95 -7.64
C ASP A 225 3.70 4.69 -8.71
N PHE A 226 3.35 5.94 -8.93
CA PHE A 226 3.97 6.83 -9.91
C PHE A 226 4.70 7.98 -9.20
N ARG A 227 5.97 8.16 -9.52
CA ARG A 227 6.78 9.27 -9.00
C ARG A 227 6.50 10.58 -9.70
N ASN A 228 6.06 10.51 -10.95
CA ASN A 228 5.68 11.64 -11.80
C ASN A 228 4.87 11.12 -13.00
N GLU A 229 4.51 12.01 -13.93
CA GLU A 229 3.67 11.69 -15.10
C GLU A 229 4.25 10.65 -16.07
N LYS A 230 5.53 10.30 -15.93
CA LYS A 230 6.22 9.37 -16.85
C LYS A 230 6.64 8.07 -16.16
N LYS A 231 7.13 8.18 -14.92
CA LYS A 231 7.81 7.07 -14.25
C LYS A 231 6.91 6.44 -13.20
N GLY A 232 6.57 5.19 -13.41
CA GLY A 232 5.73 4.40 -12.51
C GLY A 232 6.16 2.95 -12.41
N CYS A 233 5.63 2.28 -11.41
CA CYS A 233 5.83 0.85 -11.17
C CYS A 233 4.52 0.22 -10.72
N ALA A 234 4.27 -1.03 -11.11
CA ALA A 234 3.16 -1.84 -10.63
C ALA A 234 3.66 -3.20 -10.18
N VAL A 235 3.06 -3.74 -9.11
CA VAL A 235 3.45 -5.01 -8.52
C VAL A 235 2.27 -5.96 -8.38
N GLY A 236 2.54 -7.26 -8.37
CA GLY A 236 1.47 -8.25 -8.36
C GLY A 236 1.90 -9.67 -8.04
N GLU A 237 1.07 -10.61 -8.45
CA GLU A 237 1.28 -12.04 -8.22
C GLU A 237 2.58 -12.55 -8.82
N ARG A 238 3.08 -13.66 -8.25
CA ARG A 238 4.26 -14.39 -8.73
C ARG A 238 5.51 -13.50 -8.85
N GLY A 239 5.66 -12.56 -7.91
CA GLY A 239 6.78 -11.63 -7.90
C GLY A 239 6.80 -10.67 -9.10
N THR A 240 5.65 -10.41 -9.73
CA THR A 240 5.59 -9.54 -10.91
C THR A 240 5.86 -8.10 -10.51
N ILE A 241 6.83 -7.49 -11.21
CA ILE A 241 7.16 -6.07 -11.14
C ILE A 241 7.16 -5.53 -12.57
N LEU A 242 6.35 -4.53 -12.84
CA LEU A 242 6.27 -3.82 -14.11
C LEU A 242 6.74 -2.39 -13.90
N VAL A 243 7.54 -1.84 -14.83
CA VAL A 243 7.98 -0.45 -14.82
C VAL A 243 7.59 0.25 -16.12
N THR A 244 7.33 1.54 -16.02
CA THR A 244 7.13 2.43 -17.17
C THR A 244 7.99 3.67 -17.03
N GLU A 245 8.46 4.20 -18.17
CA GLU A 245 9.20 5.46 -18.29
C GLU A 245 8.45 6.47 -19.18
N ASP A 246 7.25 6.10 -19.66
CA ASP A 246 6.45 6.87 -20.63
C ASP A 246 4.99 7.09 -20.20
N GLY A 247 4.73 6.98 -18.88
CA GLY A 247 3.42 7.20 -18.28
C GLY A 247 2.44 6.06 -18.54
N GLY A 248 2.95 4.83 -18.68
CA GLY A 248 2.15 3.63 -18.87
C GLY A 248 1.75 3.37 -20.33
N ARG A 249 2.32 4.10 -21.32
CA ARG A 249 2.14 3.72 -22.74
C ARG A 249 2.79 2.38 -23.02
N THR A 250 3.94 2.13 -22.39
CA THR A 250 4.60 0.82 -22.38
C THR A 250 4.94 0.40 -20.96
N TRP A 251 4.78 -0.91 -20.70
CA TRP A 251 5.13 -1.54 -19.44
C TRP A 251 6.13 -2.65 -19.68
N THR A 252 7.26 -2.60 -18.97
CA THR A 252 8.33 -3.58 -19.05
C THR A 252 8.44 -4.36 -17.76
N LYS A 253 8.46 -5.68 -17.84
CA LYS A 253 8.69 -6.54 -16.68
C LYS A 253 10.17 -6.51 -16.30
N VAL A 254 10.46 -6.25 -15.02
CA VAL A 254 11.80 -6.32 -14.45
C VAL A 254 11.96 -7.58 -13.60
N ALA A 255 13.22 -8.02 -13.42
CA ALA A 255 13.52 -9.17 -12.59
C ALA A 255 13.18 -8.89 -11.13
N SER A 256 12.52 -9.84 -10.49
CA SER A 256 12.23 -9.82 -9.05
C SER A 256 13.02 -10.91 -8.35
N PRO A 257 13.67 -10.63 -7.21
CA PRO A 257 14.28 -11.66 -6.38
C PRO A 257 13.23 -12.52 -5.65
N ALA A 258 12.03 -11.96 -5.39
CA ALA A 258 10.92 -12.69 -4.76
C ALA A 258 10.06 -13.41 -5.82
N ARG A 259 9.57 -14.60 -5.47
CA ARG A 259 8.56 -15.35 -6.26
C ARG A 259 7.17 -15.28 -5.64
N SER A 260 7.06 -14.79 -4.40
CA SER A 260 5.79 -14.58 -3.71
C SER A 260 5.02 -13.41 -4.30
N THR A 261 3.74 -13.32 -3.96
CA THR A 261 2.90 -12.18 -4.34
C THR A 261 3.38 -10.91 -3.65
N LEU A 262 3.57 -9.86 -4.43
CA LEU A 262 3.91 -8.52 -3.99
C LEU A 262 2.61 -7.71 -3.87
N LEU A 263 2.36 -7.10 -2.71
CA LEU A 263 1.04 -6.58 -2.34
C LEU A 263 0.98 -5.06 -2.22
N SER A 264 2.07 -4.44 -1.76
CA SER A 264 2.11 -2.99 -1.59
C SER A 264 3.48 -2.45 -1.93
N MET A 265 3.53 -1.23 -2.45
CA MET A 265 4.78 -0.57 -2.79
C MET A 265 4.70 0.94 -2.57
N GLN A 266 5.85 1.57 -2.40
CA GLN A 266 5.95 3.01 -2.34
C GLN A 266 7.35 3.49 -2.72
N PHE A 267 7.44 4.52 -3.55
CA PHE A 267 8.66 5.28 -3.75
C PHE A 267 8.73 6.45 -2.77
N VAL A 268 9.89 6.64 -2.15
CA VAL A 268 10.16 7.78 -1.25
C VAL A 268 10.99 8.87 -1.92
N SER A 269 11.52 8.56 -3.09
CA SER A 269 12.24 9.49 -3.99
C SER A 269 12.24 8.93 -5.42
N ASP A 270 12.85 9.66 -6.35
CA ASP A 270 13.01 9.19 -7.74
C ASP A 270 13.75 7.85 -7.85
N ASP A 271 14.66 7.57 -6.93
CA ASP A 271 15.52 6.39 -6.96
C ASP A 271 15.13 5.32 -5.95
N GLU A 272 14.65 5.71 -4.76
CA GLU A 272 14.38 4.79 -3.66
C GLU A 272 12.93 4.34 -3.61
N GLY A 273 12.73 3.04 -3.76
CA GLY A 273 11.43 2.38 -3.67
C GLY A 273 11.45 1.15 -2.78
N TRP A 274 10.30 0.82 -2.23
CA TRP A 274 10.09 -0.31 -1.34
C TRP A 274 8.86 -1.11 -1.76
N ILE A 275 8.92 -2.42 -1.61
CA ILE A 275 7.82 -3.36 -1.88
C ILE A 275 7.72 -4.30 -0.70
N VAL A 276 6.48 -4.65 -0.33
CA VAL A 276 6.20 -5.72 0.63
C VAL A 276 5.22 -6.72 0.04
N GLY A 277 5.22 -7.95 0.60
CA GLY A 277 4.37 -9.00 0.07
C GLY A 277 4.23 -10.23 0.97
N ARG A 278 3.73 -11.30 0.38
CA ARG A 278 3.49 -12.56 1.08
C ARG A 278 4.80 -13.22 1.51
N GLY A 279 4.73 -13.98 2.62
CA GLY A 279 5.87 -14.70 3.16
C GLY A 279 6.94 -13.79 3.78
N GLY A 280 6.58 -12.57 4.15
CA GLY A 280 7.49 -11.59 4.75
C GLY A 280 8.43 -10.92 3.73
N ALA A 281 8.12 -11.01 2.43
CA ALA A 281 8.93 -10.39 1.40
C ALA A 281 9.02 -8.88 1.61
N ILE A 282 10.25 -8.35 1.62
CA ILE A 282 10.56 -6.92 1.54
C ILE A 282 11.61 -6.73 0.47
N LEU A 283 11.34 -5.87 -0.51
CA LEU A 283 12.30 -5.51 -1.55
C LEU A 283 12.59 -4.02 -1.49
N ARG A 284 13.84 -3.66 -1.79
CA ARG A 284 14.29 -2.27 -1.90
C ARG A 284 14.95 -2.03 -3.25
N SER A 285 14.63 -0.91 -3.86
CA SER A 285 15.33 -0.36 -5.02
C SER A 285 16.05 0.93 -4.63
N SER A 286 17.20 1.19 -5.25
CA SER A 286 17.95 2.44 -5.15
C SER A 286 18.23 3.08 -6.52
N ASN A 287 17.53 2.63 -7.56
CA ASN A 287 17.73 3.09 -8.93
C ASN A 287 16.41 3.25 -9.71
N GLY A 288 15.35 3.64 -8.99
CA GLY A 288 14.06 3.95 -9.59
C GLY A 288 13.29 2.71 -10.06
N GLY A 289 13.46 1.58 -9.38
CA GLY A 289 12.73 0.34 -9.66
C GLY A 289 13.32 -0.49 -10.80
N ARG A 290 14.48 -0.13 -11.35
CA ARG A 290 15.16 -0.91 -12.41
C ARG A 290 15.72 -2.22 -11.90
N THR A 291 16.17 -2.24 -10.65
CA THR A 291 16.56 -3.47 -9.93
C THR A 291 16.08 -3.42 -8.49
N TRP A 292 15.85 -4.60 -7.92
CA TRP A 292 15.32 -4.80 -6.58
C TRP A 292 16.19 -5.78 -5.81
N ILE A 293 16.42 -5.52 -4.54
CA ILE A 293 17.22 -6.35 -3.63
C ILE A 293 16.33 -6.72 -2.45
N GLU A 294 16.29 -8.00 -2.11
CA GLU A 294 15.56 -8.51 -0.96
C GLU A 294 16.20 -8.03 0.35
N GLN A 295 15.35 -7.66 1.31
CA GLN A 295 15.73 -7.23 2.64
C GLN A 295 15.20 -8.22 3.65
N GLU A 296 15.97 -8.47 4.70
CA GLU A 296 15.55 -9.30 5.83
C GLU A 296 14.41 -8.63 6.59
N SER A 297 13.25 -9.26 6.63
CA SER A 297 12.08 -8.76 7.38
C SER A 297 12.01 -9.30 8.81
N GLY A 298 12.76 -10.37 9.12
CA GLY A 298 12.67 -11.08 10.40
C GLY A 298 11.37 -11.87 10.59
N THR A 299 10.56 -12.06 9.54
CA THR A 299 9.28 -12.78 9.61
C THR A 299 9.00 -13.57 8.33
N LYS A 300 8.11 -14.56 8.43
CA LYS A 300 7.52 -15.27 7.28
C LYS A 300 6.01 -14.99 7.15
N GLN A 301 5.46 -14.11 7.97
CA GLN A 301 4.06 -13.70 7.88
C GLN A 301 3.86 -12.77 6.69
N ASN A 302 2.63 -12.73 6.17
CA ASN A 302 2.32 -11.83 5.05
C ASN A 302 2.36 -10.36 5.50
N LEU A 303 2.85 -9.50 4.62
CA LEU A 303 2.84 -8.05 4.75
C LEU A 303 1.90 -7.50 3.68
N PHE A 304 0.82 -6.84 4.10
CA PHE A 304 -0.26 -6.41 3.20
C PHE A 304 -0.14 -4.96 2.77
N ALA A 305 0.31 -4.08 3.67
CA ALA A 305 0.46 -2.66 3.36
C ALA A 305 1.78 -2.09 3.88
N LEU A 306 2.22 -1.03 3.22
CA LEU A 306 3.47 -0.34 3.46
C LEU A 306 3.23 1.17 3.50
N PHE A 307 3.86 1.85 4.46
CA PHE A 307 3.96 3.30 4.47
C PHE A 307 5.41 3.71 4.75
N MET A 308 6.00 4.47 3.83
CA MET A 308 7.41 4.86 3.90
C MET A 308 7.57 6.38 3.86
N THR A 309 8.53 6.85 4.61
CA THR A 309 9.07 8.21 4.53
C THR A 309 10.58 8.15 4.27
N LYS A 310 11.22 9.29 4.03
CA LYS A 310 12.69 9.33 3.87
C LYS A 310 13.45 8.83 5.09
N LYS A 311 12.84 8.82 6.28
CA LYS A 311 13.51 8.47 7.55
C LYS A 311 12.98 7.20 8.18
N ASN A 312 11.69 6.97 8.09
CA ASN A 312 11.00 5.88 8.77
C ASN A 312 10.12 5.10 7.78
N GLY A 313 9.85 3.86 8.12
CA GLY A 313 8.91 3.02 7.38
C GLY A 313 8.13 2.12 8.31
N TRP A 314 6.96 1.70 7.86
CA TRP A 314 6.10 0.74 8.54
C TRP A 314 5.51 -0.21 7.51
N ALA A 315 5.44 -1.49 7.88
CA ALA A 315 4.71 -2.49 7.12
C ALA A 315 3.78 -3.25 8.06
N VAL A 316 2.58 -3.51 7.62
CA VAL A 316 1.56 -4.23 8.41
C VAL A 316 1.10 -5.49 7.69
N GLY A 317 0.62 -6.45 8.47
CA GLY A 317 0.26 -7.74 7.91
C GLY A 317 -0.52 -8.65 8.84
N SER A 318 -0.30 -9.96 8.67
CA SER A 318 -1.08 -11.00 9.31
C SER A 318 -1.01 -10.96 10.83
N ASN A 319 -2.15 -11.25 11.49
CA ASN A 319 -2.26 -11.39 12.95
C ASN A 319 -1.78 -10.14 13.73
N GLY A 320 -2.08 -8.95 13.26
CA GLY A 320 -1.68 -7.69 13.91
C GLY A 320 -0.18 -7.41 13.80
N LEU A 321 0.53 -8.07 12.90
CA LEU A 321 1.95 -7.83 12.65
C LEU A 321 2.19 -6.40 12.20
N ILE A 322 3.17 -5.74 12.81
CA ILE A 322 3.73 -4.48 12.35
C ILE A 322 5.25 -4.55 12.36
N LEU A 323 5.85 -4.12 11.27
CA LEU A 323 7.28 -3.89 11.18
C LEU A 323 7.54 -2.41 11.15
N ARG A 324 8.63 -1.98 11.79
CA ARG A 324 9.10 -0.60 11.78
C ARG A 324 10.52 -0.53 11.26
N TYR A 325 10.76 0.37 10.34
CA TYR A 325 12.06 0.67 9.77
C TYR A 325 12.55 2.04 10.27
N GLU A 326 13.76 2.07 10.76
CA GLU A 326 14.48 3.31 11.08
C GLU A 326 15.80 3.33 10.28
N ARG A 327 16.06 4.45 9.62
CA ARG A 327 17.26 4.67 8.80
C ARG A 327 18.46 5.05 9.65
#